data_99fb4a5bd77abd73fcb49d0d521321ad
#
_entry.id   99fb4a5bd77abd73fcb49d0d521321ad
#
_cell.length_a   1.000
_cell.length_b   1.000
_cell.length_c   1.000
_cell.angle_alpha   90.00
_cell.angle_beta   90.00
_cell.angle_gamma   90.00
#
_symmetry.space_group_name_H-M   'P 1'
#
loop_
_entity.id
_entity.type
_entity.pdbx_description
1 polymer ?
#
loop_
_entity_poly.entity_id
_entity_poly.type
_entity_poly.pdbx_seq_one_letter_code
_entity_poly.pdbx_strand_id
1 'polypeptide(L)'
;GGRLCGWDTRTAPQAAWGARVPPHPWCKDVAHICALDADDTRVLLGTSNGMSALYDVRQPTAPLDAWHRNTASVTSVELAGDTAKVSTSDGLPYGWHASTGQVHEYAGWDADVTSSIRTDAWGRTIVLGARGMLATYGYHGYQGHDPC
;
A
#
# COMPACT_ATOMS: atom_id res chain seq x y z
N GLY A 1 -6.40 -1.82 17.78
CA GLY A 1 -6.67 -1.24 16.47
C GLY A 1 -5.53 -0.39 15.98
N GLY A 2 -5.39 -0.27 14.67
CA GLY A 2 -4.33 0.49 14.04
C GLY A 2 -4.47 1.99 14.26
N ARG A 3 -3.41 2.64 14.70
CA ARG A 3 -3.33 4.08 14.86
C ARG A 3 -2.09 4.61 14.14
N LEU A 4 -2.31 5.62 13.33
CA LEU A 4 -1.26 6.38 12.67
C LEU A 4 -0.99 7.66 13.46
N CYS A 5 0.28 7.96 13.75
CA CYS A 5 0.67 9.18 14.45
C CYS A 5 1.78 9.89 13.68
N GLY A 6 1.76 11.20 13.71
CA GLY A 6 2.82 12.05 13.16
C GLY A 6 3.49 12.88 14.24
N TRP A 7 4.80 13.03 14.13
CA TRP A 7 5.61 13.86 15.01
C TRP A 7 6.36 14.92 14.21
N ASP A 8 6.45 16.11 14.79
CA ASP A 8 7.38 17.14 14.31
C ASP A 8 8.63 17.09 15.20
N THR A 9 9.77 16.75 14.61
CA THR A 9 11.03 16.60 15.34
C THR A 9 11.59 17.92 15.88
N ARG A 10 11.05 19.07 15.43
CA ARG A 10 11.46 20.41 15.87
C ARG A 10 10.68 20.88 17.09
N THR A 11 9.64 20.17 17.51
CA THR A 11 8.74 20.53 18.61
C THR A 11 8.79 19.51 19.73
N ALA A 12 7.75 19.43 20.56
CA ALA A 12 7.67 18.54 21.70
C ALA A 12 7.62 17.05 21.28
N PRO A 13 8.00 16.11 22.17
CA PRO A 13 7.97 14.67 21.88
C PRO A 13 6.56 14.09 21.77
N GLN A 14 5.53 14.89 21.90
CA GLN A 14 4.14 14.46 21.72
C GLN A 14 3.77 14.42 20.25
N ALA A 15 2.92 13.47 19.87
CA ALA A 15 2.43 13.37 18.51
C ALA A 15 1.73 14.68 18.08
N ALA A 16 2.14 15.21 16.93
CA ALA A 16 1.52 16.41 16.38
C ALA A 16 0.09 16.12 15.89
N TRP A 17 -0.15 14.90 15.42
CA TRP A 17 -1.47 14.44 14.99
C TRP A 17 -1.58 12.92 15.12
N GLY A 18 -2.79 12.42 15.11
CA GLY A 18 -3.07 10.99 15.08
C GLY A 18 -4.38 10.68 14.36
N ALA A 19 -4.41 9.56 13.70
CA ALA A 19 -5.58 9.05 13.00
C ALA A 19 -5.79 7.56 13.27
N ARG A 20 -7.05 7.13 13.24
CA ARG A 20 -7.41 5.72 13.31
C ARG A 20 -7.63 5.17 11.91
N VAL A 21 -7.22 3.94 11.70
CA VAL A 21 -7.48 3.22 10.45
C VAL A 21 -8.98 2.95 10.33
N PRO A 22 -9.59 3.19 9.14
CA PRO A 22 -10.99 2.87 8.92
C PRO A 22 -11.22 1.35 9.05
N PRO A 23 -12.41 0.94 9.53
CA PRO A 23 -12.74 -0.48 9.62
C PRO A 23 -12.88 -1.12 8.25
N HIS A 24 -12.48 -2.39 8.12
CA HIS A 24 -12.69 -3.15 6.90
C HIS A 24 -14.17 -3.54 6.78
N PRO A 25 -14.84 -3.31 5.64
CA PRO A 25 -16.27 -3.59 5.49
C PRO A 25 -16.67 -5.06 5.66
N TRP A 26 -15.74 -5.98 5.34
CA TRP A 26 -16.01 -7.42 5.33
C TRP A 26 -15.29 -8.20 6.44
N CYS A 27 -14.42 -7.56 7.19
CA CYS A 27 -13.61 -8.21 8.20
C CYS A 27 -13.73 -7.46 9.52
N LYS A 28 -14.18 -8.17 10.55
CA LYS A 28 -14.32 -7.61 11.90
C LYS A 28 -13.07 -7.79 12.75
N ASP A 29 -12.05 -8.46 12.22
CA ASP A 29 -10.79 -8.66 12.93
C ASP A 29 -10.10 -7.32 13.18
N VAL A 30 -9.39 -7.25 14.29
CA VAL A 30 -8.64 -6.06 14.65
C VAL A 30 -7.54 -5.84 13.62
N ALA A 31 -7.61 -4.71 12.93
CA ALA A 31 -6.61 -4.33 11.95
C ALA A 31 -5.34 -3.85 12.63
N HIS A 32 -4.20 -4.37 12.20
CA HIS A 32 -2.88 -3.84 12.53
C HIS A 32 -2.30 -3.16 11.30
N ILE A 33 -1.65 -2.02 11.48
CA ILE A 33 -0.87 -1.39 10.42
C ILE A 33 0.41 -2.22 10.27
N CYS A 34 0.64 -2.75 9.08
CA CYS A 34 1.80 -3.61 8.79
C CYS A 34 2.68 -3.08 7.64
N ALA A 35 2.24 -2.04 6.95
CA ALA A 35 3.02 -1.41 5.89
C ALA A 35 2.75 0.10 5.86
N LEU A 36 3.77 0.87 5.53
CA LEU A 36 3.71 2.33 5.51
C LEU A 36 4.65 2.87 4.45
N ASP A 37 4.19 3.88 3.73
CA ASP A 37 5.01 4.72 2.86
C ASP A 37 4.49 6.16 2.90
N ALA A 38 5.33 7.13 2.60
CA ALA A 38 4.96 8.53 2.67
C ALA A 38 5.68 9.37 1.62
N ASP A 39 5.03 10.43 1.20
CA ASP A 39 5.64 11.55 0.49
C ASP A 39 5.59 12.82 1.37
N ASP A 40 5.83 13.99 0.78
CA ASP A 40 5.91 15.25 1.55
C ASP A 40 4.60 15.61 2.27
N THR A 41 3.45 15.20 1.74
CA THR A 41 2.14 15.62 2.24
C THR A 41 1.19 14.48 2.55
N ARG A 42 1.51 13.25 2.13
CA ARG A 42 0.60 12.11 2.22
C ARG A 42 1.28 10.91 2.87
N VAL A 43 0.47 10.10 3.52
CA VAL A 43 0.87 8.80 4.08
C VAL A 43 -0.05 7.72 3.54
N LEU A 44 0.54 6.67 3.00
CA LEU A 44 -0.15 5.46 2.58
C LEU A 44 0.13 4.36 3.60
N LEU A 45 -0.89 3.72 4.10
CA LEU A 45 -0.75 2.58 4.99
C LEU A 45 -1.44 1.33 4.44
N GLY A 46 -0.97 0.18 4.88
CA GLY A 46 -1.59 -1.11 4.65
C GLY A 46 -1.83 -1.84 5.95
N THR A 47 -2.89 -2.64 5.99
CA THR A 47 -3.32 -3.33 7.21
C THR A 47 -3.28 -4.85 7.08
N SER A 48 -3.27 -5.52 8.21
CA SER A 48 -3.28 -6.98 8.29
C SER A 48 -4.58 -7.63 7.79
N ASN A 49 -5.64 -6.85 7.66
CA ASN A 49 -6.93 -7.33 7.13
C ASN A 49 -7.23 -6.86 5.69
N GLY A 50 -6.22 -6.38 4.96
CA GLY A 50 -6.32 -6.12 3.53
C GLY A 50 -6.75 -4.71 3.12
N MET A 51 -6.81 -3.76 4.05
CA MET A 51 -7.06 -2.36 3.73
C MET A 51 -5.78 -1.64 3.32
N SER A 52 -5.89 -0.71 2.37
CA SER A 52 -4.91 0.35 2.17
C SER A 52 -5.62 1.70 2.26
N ALA A 53 -4.99 2.67 2.89
CA ALA A 53 -5.59 3.97 3.12
C ALA A 53 -4.57 5.10 2.93
N LEU A 54 -4.99 6.15 2.27
CA LEU A 54 -4.19 7.33 1.97
C LEU A 54 -4.67 8.50 2.82
N TYR A 55 -3.75 9.15 3.52
CA TYR A 55 -4.03 10.31 4.36
C TYR A 55 -3.25 11.53 3.90
N ASP A 56 -3.84 12.70 4.03
CA ASP A 56 -3.13 13.98 3.97
C ASP A 56 -2.68 14.34 5.39
N VAL A 57 -1.38 14.54 5.59
CA VAL A 57 -0.82 14.87 6.91
C VAL A 57 -1.27 16.21 7.46
N ARG A 58 -1.80 17.08 6.61
CA ARG A 58 -2.36 18.38 6.99
C ARG A 58 -3.80 18.27 7.50
N GLN A 59 -4.52 17.21 7.15
CA GLN A 59 -5.89 16.93 7.57
C GLN A 59 -6.08 15.42 7.85
N PRO A 60 -5.43 14.87 8.88
CA PRO A 60 -5.36 13.42 9.09
C PRO A 60 -6.59 12.82 9.78
N THR A 61 -7.64 13.57 10.02
CA THR A 61 -8.83 13.11 10.74
C THR A 61 -9.60 12.01 10.01
N ALA A 62 -9.53 12.01 8.68
CA ALA A 62 -10.13 10.99 7.83
C ALA A 62 -9.21 10.70 6.64
N PRO A 63 -9.20 9.47 6.08
CA PRO A 63 -8.43 9.20 4.88
C PRO A 63 -8.94 10.01 3.69
N LEU A 64 -8.03 10.40 2.80
CA LEU A 64 -8.38 10.95 1.49
C LEU A 64 -9.12 9.90 0.67
N ASP A 65 -8.62 8.67 0.71
CA ASP A 65 -9.21 7.52 0.06
C ASP A 65 -8.75 6.24 0.76
N ALA A 66 -9.54 5.18 0.62
CA ALA A 66 -9.22 3.87 1.16
C ALA A 66 -9.70 2.79 0.19
N TRP A 67 -8.94 1.73 0.07
CA TRP A 67 -9.22 0.63 -0.82
C TRP A 67 -9.08 -0.71 -0.11
N HIS A 68 -9.94 -1.63 -0.45
CA HIS A 68 -9.83 -3.04 -0.05
C HIS A 68 -10.21 -3.90 -1.24
N ARG A 69 -9.49 -4.98 -1.42
CA ARG A 69 -9.77 -5.97 -2.47
C ARG A 69 -10.31 -7.26 -1.88
N ASN A 70 -9.70 -7.68 -0.80
CA ASN A 70 -10.07 -8.85 -0.02
C ASN A 70 -9.58 -8.66 1.42
N THR A 71 -9.49 -9.73 2.19
CA THR A 71 -9.03 -9.70 3.57
C THR A 71 -7.59 -10.18 3.75
N ALA A 72 -6.86 -10.44 2.65
CA ALA A 72 -5.47 -10.85 2.72
C ALA A 72 -4.58 -9.72 3.25
N SER A 73 -3.67 -10.05 4.14
CA SER A 73 -2.77 -9.08 4.76
C SER A 73 -1.95 -8.32 3.71
N VAL A 74 -1.88 -7.02 3.86
CA VAL A 74 -0.95 -6.19 3.07
C VAL A 74 0.46 -6.43 3.56
N THR A 75 1.37 -6.75 2.65
CA THR A 75 2.78 -7.04 2.97
C THR A 75 3.69 -5.84 2.74
N SER A 76 3.36 -5.02 1.74
CA SER A 76 4.13 -3.82 1.41
C SER A 76 3.24 -2.82 0.67
N VAL A 77 3.53 -1.54 0.83
CA VAL A 77 2.89 -0.46 0.08
C VAL A 77 3.95 0.50 -0.45
N GLU A 78 3.64 1.14 -1.58
CA GLU A 78 4.42 2.24 -2.11
C GLU A 78 3.50 3.30 -2.70
N LEU A 79 3.76 4.55 -2.36
CA LEU A 79 3.10 5.70 -2.96
C LEU A 79 3.98 6.26 -4.08
N ALA A 80 3.58 6.02 -5.33
CA ALA A 80 4.27 6.48 -6.52
C ALA A 80 3.39 7.52 -7.25
N GLY A 81 3.66 8.80 -7.03
CA GLY A 81 2.77 9.87 -7.49
C GLY A 81 1.39 9.72 -6.87
N ASP A 82 0.34 9.62 -7.70
CA ASP A 82 -1.03 9.40 -7.24
C ASP A 82 -1.44 7.91 -7.25
N THR A 83 -0.52 7.01 -7.51
CA THR A 83 -0.77 5.58 -7.51
C THR A 83 -0.30 4.95 -6.20
N ALA A 84 -1.21 4.31 -5.50
CA ALA A 84 -0.91 3.46 -4.36
C ALA A 84 -0.68 2.03 -4.85
N LYS A 85 0.52 1.50 -4.66
CA LYS A 85 0.90 0.13 -5.02
C LYS A 85 0.91 -0.74 -3.77
N VAL A 86 0.28 -1.89 -3.86
CA VAL A 86 0.01 -2.77 -2.71
C VAL A 86 0.39 -4.20 -3.06
N SER A 87 1.25 -4.80 -2.27
CA SER A 87 1.51 -6.23 -2.30
C SER A 87 0.79 -6.93 -1.15
N THR A 88 0.36 -8.15 -1.37
CA THR A 88 -0.53 -8.88 -0.47
C THR A 88 -0.07 -10.32 -0.24
N SER A 89 -0.48 -10.89 0.88
CA SER A 89 -0.14 -12.26 1.27
C SER A 89 -0.81 -13.35 0.42
N ASP A 90 -1.81 -13.00 -0.37
CA ASP A 90 -2.50 -13.93 -1.28
C ASP A 90 -1.91 -13.96 -2.71
N GLY A 91 -0.84 -13.20 -2.96
CA GLY A 91 -0.20 -13.16 -4.27
C GLY A 91 -0.98 -12.40 -5.34
N LEU A 92 -1.84 -11.47 -4.96
CA LEU A 92 -2.63 -10.64 -5.87
C LEU A 92 -2.26 -9.14 -5.72
N PRO A 93 -1.01 -8.76 -6.06
CA PRO A 93 -0.60 -7.36 -5.95
C PRO A 93 -1.39 -6.47 -6.91
N TYR A 94 -1.65 -5.27 -6.49
CA TYR A 94 -2.42 -4.31 -7.28
C TYR A 94 -1.97 -2.87 -7.03
N GLY A 95 -2.37 -1.98 -7.92
CA GLY A 95 -2.28 -0.54 -7.73
C GLY A 95 -3.65 0.11 -7.86
N TRP A 96 -3.89 1.16 -7.11
CA TRP A 96 -5.06 2.00 -7.28
C TRP A 96 -4.68 3.47 -7.35
N HIS A 97 -5.41 4.21 -8.18
CA HIS A 97 -5.14 5.62 -8.43
C HIS A 97 -6.03 6.49 -7.54
N ALA A 98 -5.42 7.32 -6.71
CA ALA A 98 -6.12 8.05 -5.65
C ALA A 98 -7.18 9.03 -6.20
N SER A 99 -6.93 9.68 -7.33
CA SER A 99 -7.86 10.68 -7.87
C SER A 99 -8.98 10.10 -8.71
N THR A 100 -8.77 8.94 -9.34
CA THR A 100 -9.73 8.34 -10.28
C THR A 100 -10.39 7.07 -9.76
N GLY A 101 -9.82 6.43 -8.72
CA GLY A 101 -10.23 5.12 -8.24
C GLY A 101 -9.91 3.96 -9.19
N GLN A 102 -9.14 4.21 -10.24
CA GLN A 102 -8.76 3.19 -11.21
C GLN A 102 -7.82 2.17 -10.58
N VAL A 103 -8.09 0.89 -10.81
CA VAL A 103 -7.31 -0.23 -10.24
C VAL A 103 -6.56 -0.96 -11.35
N HIS A 104 -5.30 -1.27 -11.08
CA HIS A 104 -4.44 -2.09 -11.94
C HIS A 104 -4.05 -3.36 -11.19
N GLU A 105 -4.17 -4.50 -11.83
CA GLU A 105 -3.71 -5.78 -11.29
C GLU A 105 -2.35 -6.14 -11.89
N TYR A 106 -1.46 -6.63 -11.04
CA TYR A 106 -0.15 -7.15 -11.46
C TYR A 106 -0.24 -8.68 -11.48
N ALA A 107 -0.56 -9.24 -12.65
CA ALA A 107 -0.86 -10.66 -12.83
C ALA A 107 0.40 -11.55 -12.89
N GLY A 108 0.23 -12.86 -12.72
CA GLY A 108 1.28 -13.85 -12.92
C GLY A 108 1.89 -14.44 -11.63
N TRP A 109 1.25 -14.27 -10.51
CA TRP A 109 1.74 -14.70 -9.19
C TRP A 109 1.10 -16.01 -8.69
N ASP A 110 0.95 -16.98 -9.46
CA ASP A 110 0.33 -18.29 -9.16
C ASP A 110 0.43 -18.72 -7.68
N ALA A 111 -0.44 -18.15 -6.84
CA ALA A 111 -0.57 -18.45 -5.41
C ALA A 111 0.71 -18.20 -4.55
N ASP A 112 1.71 -17.50 -5.05
CA ASP A 112 2.84 -17.10 -4.23
C ASP A 112 2.55 -15.83 -3.44
N VAL A 113 3.10 -15.73 -2.24
CA VAL A 113 3.00 -14.52 -1.42
C VAL A 113 3.86 -13.43 -2.07
N THR A 114 3.28 -12.26 -2.35
CA THR A 114 4.06 -11.10 -2.75
C THR A 114 4.54 -10.35 -1.52
N SER A 115 5.85 -10.17 -1.40
CA SER A 115 6.47 -9.64 -0.21
C SER A 115 6.84 -8.16 -0.31
N SER A 116 7.08 -7.66 -1.52
CA SER A 116 7.46 -6.27 -1.74
C SER A 116 7.02 -5.77 -3.10
N ILE A 117 6.67 -4.51 -3.16
CA ILE A 117 6.34 -3.80 -4.39
C ILE A 117 7.05 -2.45 -4.38
N ARG A 118 7.74 -2.11 -5.47
CA ARG A 118 8.51 -0.87 -5.60
C ARG A 118 8.48 -0.37 -7.03
N THR A 119 8.78 0.91 -7.21
CA THR A 119 8.96 1.53 -8.51
C THR A 119 10.46 1.76 -8.75
N ASP A 120 10.96 1.37 -9.91
CA ASP A 120 12.34 1.62 -10.31
C ASP A 120 12.54 3.04 -10.85
N ALA A 121 13.80 3.36 -11.22
CA ALA A 121 14.16 4.68 -11.73
C ALA A 121 13.51 5.03 -13.08
N TRP A 122 13.00 4.04 -13.82
CA TRP A 122 12.31 4.23 -15.10
C TRP A 122 10.77 4.21 -14.97
N GLY A 123 10.25 4.17 -13.75
CA GLY A 123 8.81 4.16 -13.49
C GLY A 123 8.15 2.78 -13.63
N ARG A 124 8.93 1.71 -13.78
CA ARG A 124 8.39 0.35 -13.82
C ARG A 124 8.08 -0.15 -12.42
N THR A 125 7.04 -0.94 -12.29
CA THR A 125 6.71 -1.60 -11.02
C THR A 125 7.47 -2.91 -10.91
N ILE A 126 8.18 -3.08 -9.81
CA ILE A 126 8.89 -4.31 -9.46
C ILE A 126 8.13 -4.98 -8.32
N VAL A 127 7.80 -6.25 -8.48
CA VAL A 127 7.16 -7.07 -7.45
C VAL A 127 8.06 -8.25 -7.11
N LEU A 128 8.27 -8.47 -5.84
CA LEU A 128 9.07 -9.57 -5.32
C LEU A 128 8.18 -10.57 -4.59
N GLY A 129 8.29 -11.83 -4.97
CA GLY A 129 7.62 -12.95 -4.31
C GLY A 129 8.47 -13.54 -3.18
N ALA A 130 7.81 -14.12 -2.18
CA ALA A 130 8.47 -14.71 -1.01
C ALA A 130 9.37 -15.90 -1.38
N ARG A 131 9.11 -16.57 -2.51
CA ARG A 131 9.92 -17.70 -3.02
C ARG A 131 11.06 -17.27 -3.93
N GLY A 132 11.35 -15.98 -4.03
CA GLY A 132 12.44 -15.45 -4.83
C GLY A 132 12.07 -15.13 -6.28
N MET A 133 10.80 -15.17 -6.64
CA MET A 133 10.33 -14.70 -7.94
C MET A 133 10.37 -13.19 -7.99
N LEU A 134 10.83 -12.63 -9.12
CA LEU A 134 10.84 -11.20 -9.38
C LEU A 134 10.13 -10.94 -10.69
N ALA A 135 9.19 -10.01 -10.71
CA ALA A 135 8.52 -9.56 -11.93
C ALA A 135 8.59 -8.05 -12.06
N THR A 136 8.69 -7.58 -13.29
CA THR A 136 8.64 -6.15 -13.62
C THR A 136 7.45 -5.87 -14.53
N TYR A 137 6.78 -4.75 -14.27
CA TYR A 137 5.62 -4.30 -15.01
C TYR A 137 5.89 -2.88 -15.53
N GLY A 138 5.62 -2.65 -16.79
CA GLY A 138 5.66 -1.32 -17.39
C GLY A 138 4.47 -0.46 -16.94
N TYR A 139 4.32 0.69 -17.58
CA TYR A 139 3.15 1.54 -17.37
C TYR A 139 1.87 0.75 -17.66
N HIS A 140 0.83 0.94 -16.86
CA HIS A 140 -0.48 0.29 -17.00
C HIS A 140 -0.49 -1.24 -16.80
N GLY A 141 0.43 -1.78 -16.01
CA GLY A 141 0.42 -3.21 -15.67
C GLY A 141 0.90 -4.14 -16.78
N TYR A 142 1.59 -3.61 -17.80
CA TYR A 142 2.23 -4.45 -18.79
C TYR A 142 3.30 -5.32 -18.13
N GLN A 143 3.15 -6.62 -18.28
CA GLN A 143 4.04 -7.60 -17.67
C GLN A 143 5.25 -7.87 -18.59
N GLY A 144 6.42 -7.35 -18.21
CA GLY A 144 7.69 -7.83 -18.71
C GLY A 144 8.27 -8.84 -17.73
N HIS A 145 8.46 -10.08 -18.16
CA HIS A 145 9.17 -11.06 -17.34
C HIS A 145 10.66 -10.85 -17.49
N ASP A 146 11.32 -10.55 -16.37
CA ASP A 146 12.75 -10.63 -16.30
C ASP A 146 13.12 -12.07 -15.92
N PRO A 147 13.91 -12.78 -16.72
CA PRO A 147 14.27 -14.18 -16.48
C PRO A 147 15.37 -14.25 -15.40
N CYS A 148 15.06 -13.86 -14.20
CA CYS A 148 15.95 -14.09 -13.07
C CYS A 148 15.63 -15.41 -12.40
#